data_f955b0a91d9f1942de1b05263a3bcf37
#
_entry.id   f955b0a91d9f1942de1b05263a3bcf37
#
_cell.length_a   1.000
_cell.length_b   1.000
_cell.length_c   1.000
_cell.angle_alpha   90.00
_cell.angle_beta   90.00
_cell.angle_gamma   90.00
#
_symmetry.space_group_name_H-M   'P 1'
#
loop_
_entity.id
_entity.type
_entity.pdbx_description
1 polymer ?
#
loop_
_entity_poly.entity_id
_entity_poly.type
_entity_poly.pdbx_seq_one_letter_code
_entity_poly.pdbx_strand_id
1 'polypeptide(L)'
;MEQVFEQVSNLLKENRTTQRRSLGIRTYKVLPLTSNAGIIEFVQNTIPLNEFLLPAHQRYYPKDMRPNACRKHISDVQPRSLEQRVRTFRQVIDHFHPVMRYFFMEKFHNPDDWFSKRLAYTRSTAAISILGHVLGLGDRHGHNILLDEKTGEVVHIDLGVAFEQGRVLPVPEVVPFRLTRDLVDGMGITKTEGVFRRCCEFTLEALRQESYSIMTILDVLRYDPLYSWTLSPLRMRRMQEDQQAAEAVSDLASSDRKNTPNEASEADRALTVVVKKLSKTLSVTATVNELIQQATDERNLAVLYCGTSSYCF
;
A
#
# COMPACT_ATOMS: atom_id res chain seq x y z
N MET A 1 -8.22 12.08 4.24
CA MET A 1 -6.93 11.49 3.78
C MET A 1 -6.48 12.10 2.44
N GLU A 2 -7.31 12.17 1.39
CA GLU A 2 -6.92 12.77 0.10
C GLU A 2 -6.34 14.18 0.19
N GLN A 3 -6.89 15.04 1.04
CA GLN A 3 -6.32 16.38 1.28
C GLN A 3 -4.88 16.33 1.80
N VAL A 4 -4.54 15.35 2.63
CA VAL A 4 -3.16 15.15 3.11
C VAL A 4 -2.25 14.72 1.96
N PHE A 5 -2.73 13.82 1.09
CA PHE A 5 -1.99 13.38 -0.10
C PHE A 5 -1.77 14.54 -1.08
N GLU A 6 -2.79 15.36 -1.32
CA GLU A 6 -2.69 16.55 -2.17
C GLU A 6 -1.67 17.55 -1.62
N GLN A 7 -1.75 17.86 -0.32
CA GLN A 7 -0.79 18.77 0.31
C GLN A 7 0.64 18.23 0.22
N VAL A 8 0.85 16.95 0.52
CA VAL A 8 2.17 16.34 0.38
C VAL A 8 2.64 16.36 -1.08
N SER A 9 1.76 16.11 -2.05
CA SER A 9 2.11 16.22 -3.46
C SER A 9 2.56 17.64 -3.83
N ASN A 10 1.91 18.66 -3.28
CA ASN A 10 2.30 20.05 -3.49
C ASN A 10 3.66 20.36 -2.82
N LEU A 11 3.89 19.91 -1.58
CA LEU A 11 5.18 20.02 -0.90
C LEU A 11 6.31 19.37 -1.71
N LEU A 12 6.09 18.20 -2.28
CA LEU A 12 7.07 17.54 -3.14
C LEU A 12 7.35 18.29 -4.45
N LYS A 13 6.35 19.00 -5.00
CA LYS A 13 6.52 19.83 -6.22
C LYS A 13 7.22 21.15 -5.91
N GLU A 14 7.05 21.71 -4.74
CA GLU A 14 7.68 22.97 -4.30
C GLU A 14 9.12 22.78 -3.82
N ASN A 15 9.43 21.67 -3.18
CA ASN A 15 10.78 21.38 -2.71
C ASN A 15 11.72 21.15 -3.91
N ARG A 16 12.79 21.99 -4.00
CA ARG A 16 13.72 21.99 -5.14
C ARG A 16 14.36 20.63 -5.44
N THR A 17 14.60 19.82 -4.41
CA THR A 17 15.27 18.52 -4.54
C THR A 17 14.34 17.47 -5.14
N THR A 18 13.08 17.43 -4.70
CA THR A 18 12.06 16.50 -5.17
C THR A 18 11.47 16.93 -6.50
N GLN A 19 11.30 18.24 -6.73
CA GLN A 19 10.84 18.81 -8.00
C GLN A 19 11.76 18.42 -9.17
N ARG A 20 13.07 18.57 -9.01
CA ARG A 20 14.05 18.17 -10.04
C ARG A 20 14.01 16.70 -10.42
N ARG A 21 13.43 15.86 -9.55
CA ARG A 21 13.26 14.42 -9.75
C ARG A 21 11.85 14.04 -10.15
N SER A 22 11.00 15.05 -10.36
CA SER A 22 9.57 14.85 -10.68
C SER A 22 8.89 13.92 -9.67
N LEU A 23 9.19 14.09 -8.37
CA LEU A 23 8.49 13.38 -7.32
C LEU A 23 7.16 14.06 -7.06
N GLY A 24 6.12 13.25 -6.95
CA GLY A 24 4.77 13.68 -6.65
C GLY A 24 3.90 12.47 -6.38
N ILE A 25 2.71 12.73 -5.89
CA ILE A 25 1.71 11.71 -5.63
C ILE A 25 0.49 12.10 -6.44
N ARG A 26 -0.02 11.18 -7.22
CA ARG A 26 -1.26 11.40 -7.95
C ARG A 26 -2.44 11.21 -7.01
N THR A 27 -3.31 12.21 -6.98
CA THR A 27 -4.50 12.28 -6.15
C THR A 27 -5.75 12.33 -7.00
N TYR A 28 -6.90 12.17 -6.38
CA TYR A 28 -8.22 12.29 -6.99
C TYR A 28 -9.14 13.08 -6.05
N LYS A 29 -10.20 13.67 -6.55
CA LYS A 29 -11.09 14.51 -5.75
C LYS A 29 -12.10 13.67 -4.97
N VAL A 30 -12.28 14.04 -3.71
CA VAL A 30 -13.33 13.49 -2.84
C VAL A 30 -14.11 14.64 -2.26
N LEU A 31 -15.40 14.70 -2.56
CA LEU A 31 -16.31 15.77 -2.13
C LEU A 31 -17.39 15.16 -1.23
N PRO A 32 -17.36 15.40 0.09
CA PRO A 32 -18.45 15.02 0.97
C PRO A 32 -19.66 15.93 0.69
N LEU A 33 -20.84 15.33 0.51
CA LEU A 33 -22.11 16.06 0.33
C LEU A 33 -22.92 16.05 1.61
N THR A 34 -22.95 14.93 2.31
CA THR A 34 -23.64 14.75 3.60
C THR A 34 -22.79 13.82 4.48
N SER A 35 -23.24 13.55 5.71
CA SER A 35 -22.58 12.57 6.59
C SER A 35 -22.52 11.15 6.00
N ASN A 36 -23.39 10.81 5.04
CA ASN A 36 -23.55 9.46 4.51
C ASN A 36 -23.39 9.38 2.99
N ALA A 37 -23.10 10.48 2.30
CA ALA A 37 -22.98 10.52 0.85
C ALA A 37 -21.88 11.49 0.41
N GLY A 38 -21.18 11.13 -0.66
CA GLY A 38 -20.15 11.95 -1.28
C GLY A 38 -19.94 11.58 -2.74
N ILE A 39 -19.14 12.39 -3.41
CA ILE A 39 -18.71 12.16 -4.79
C ILE A 39 -17.21 11.89 -4.78
N ILE A 40 -16.82 10.81 -5.44
CA ILE A 40 -15.42 10.45 -5.63
C ILE A 40 -15.11 10.55 -7.13
N GLU A 41 -14.04 11.25 -7.46
CA GLU A 41 -13.55 11.33 -8.84
C GLU A 41 -13.11 9.95 -9.32
N PHE A 42 -13.62 9.54 -10.49
CA PHE A 42 -13.14 8.33 -11.14
C PHE A 42 -11.78 8.60 -11.77
N VAL A 43 -10.76 7.85 -11.36
CA VAL A 43 -9.40 8.00 -11.87
C VAL A 43 -9.32 7.37 -13.28
N GLN A 44 -9.34 8.22 -14.29
CA GLN A 44 -9.34 7.78 -15.69
C GLN A 44 -8.00 7.19 -16.13
N ASN A 45 -8.05 6.32 -17.14
CA ASN A 45 -6.90 5.65 -17.76
C ASN A 45 -6.10 4.80 -16.77
N THR A 46 -6.77 4.25 -15.78
CA THR A 46 -6.12 3.37 -14.80
C THR A 46 -6.73 1.99 -14.81
N ILE A 47 -5.91 1.02 -14.47
CA ILE A 47 -6.29 -0.38 -14.28
C ILE A 47 -5.82 -0.83 -12.89
N PRO A 48 -6.64 -1.55 -12.12
CA PRO A 48 -6.18 -2.19 -10.89
C PRO A 48 -5.00 -3.13 -11.15
N LEU A 49 -4.02 -3.12 -10.26
CA LEU A 49 -2.82 -3.94 -10.38
C LEU A 49 -3.15 -5.41 -10.66
N ASN A 50 -4.15 -5.96 -9.97
CA ASN A 50 -4.55 -7.35 -10.15
C ASN A 50 -5.19 -7.65 -11.49
N GLU A 51 -5.92 -6.70 -12.07
CA GLU A 51 -6.54 -6.89 -13.38
C GLU A 51 -5.49 -6.99 -14.50
N PHE A 52 -4.33 -6.39 -14.30
CA PHE A 52 -3.19 -6.61 -15.20
C PHE A 52 -2.46 -7.91 -14.86
N LEU A 53 -2.08 -8.13 -13.60
CA LEU A 53 -1.19 -9.23 -13.22
C LEU A 53 -1.79 -10.61 -13.49
N LEU A 54 -3.10 -10.82 -13.24
CA LEU A 54 -3.75 -12.12 -13.42
C LEU A 54 -3.68 -12.64 -14.87
N PRO A 55 -4.14 -11.88 -15.89
CA PRO A 55 -4.04 -12.32 -17.28
C PRO A 55 -2.60 -12.37 -17.79
N ALA A 56 -1.75 -11.43 -17.35
CA ALA A 56 -0.34 -11.39 -17.74
C ALA A 56 0.38 -12.64 -17.27
N HIS A 57 0.16 -13.07 -16.02
CA HIS A 57 0.77 -14.29 -15.49
C HIS A 57 0.38 -15.52 -16.31
N GLN A 58 -0.91 -15.68 -16.64
CA GLN A 58 -1.36 -16.79 -17.47
C GLN A 58 -0.76 -16.75 -18.89
N ARG A 59 -0.51 -15.55 -19.43
CA ARG A 59 0.04 -15.35 -20.78
C ARG A 59 1.53 -15.67 -20.84
N TYR A 60 2.31 -15.16 -19.88
CA TYR A 60 3.77 -15.23 -19.91
C TYR A 60 4.35 -16.47 -19.22
N TYR A 61 3.64 -16.97 -18.19
CA TYR A 61 4.05 -18.15 -17.43
C TYR A 61 2.92 -19.18 -17.28
N PRO A 62 2.42 -19.76 -18.40
CA PRO A 62 1.26 -20.67 -18.36
C PRO A 62 1.54 -22.00 -17.62
N LYS A 63 2.82 -22.33 -17.39
CA LYS A 63 3.24 -23.53 -16.66
C LYS A 63 3.38 -23.32 -15.16
N ASP A 64 3.35 -22.08 -14.72
CA ASP A 64 3.46 -21.75 -13.30
C ASP A 64 2.20 -22.19 -12.54
N MET A 65 2.34 -22.23 -11.22
CA MET A 65 1.23 -22.52 -10.34
C MET A 65 0.12 -21.48 -10.52
N ARG A 66 -1.12 -21.93 -10.63
CA ARG A 66 -2.27 -21.01 -10.77
C ARG A 66 -2.41 -20.13 -9.52
N PRO A 67 -2.76 -18.83 -9.67
CA PRO A 67 -2.92 -17.91 -8.55
C PRO A 67 -3.80 -18.42 -7.41
N ASN A 68 -4.94 -19.06 -7.74
CA ASN A 68 -5.83 -19.65 -6.74
C ASN A 68 -5.20 -20.83 -5.99
N ALA A 69 -4.35 -21.61 -6.64
CA ALA A 69 -3.62 -22.68 -5.98
C ALA A 69 -2.55 -22.12 -5.03
N CYS A 70 -1.81 -21.10 -5.46
CA CYS A 70 -0.86 -20.38 -4.60
C CYS A 70 -1.53 -19.83 -3.35
N ARG A 71 -2.69 -19.17 -3.53
CA ARG A 71 -3.50 -18.64 -2.44
C ARG A 71 -3.93 -19.75 -1.47
N LYS A 72 -4.46 -20.86 -1.99
CA LYS A 72 -4.86 -21.99 -1.17
C LYS A 72 -3.69 -22.54 -0.36
N HIS A 73 -2.52 -22.75 -0.98
CA HIS A 73 -1.32 -23.23 -0.27
C HIS A 73 -0.93 -22.31 0.89
N ILE A 74 -1.02 -20.99 0.72
CA ILE A 74 -0.68 -20.05 1.79
C ILE A 74 -1.77 -19.99 2.85
N SER A 75 -3.05 -20.01 2.45
CA SER A 75 -4.18 -20.03 3.39
C SER A 75 -4.15 -21.27 4.29
N ASP A 76 -3.85 -22.44 3.73
CA ASP A 76 -3.81 -23.71 4.47
C ASP A 76 -2.72 -23.73 5.57
N VAL A 77 -1.69 -22.90 5.43
CA VAL A 77 -0.59 -22.80 6.42
C VAL A 77 -0.70 -21.59 7.35
N GLN A 78 -1.69 -20.73 7.18
CA GLN A 78 -1.91 -19.55 8.04
C GLN A 78 -1.97 -19.90 9.54
N PRO A 79 -2.66 -20.96 9.99
CA PRO A 79 -2.70 -21.34 11.41
C PRO A 79 -1.41 -22.02 11.90
N ARG A 80 -0.45 -22.28 11.00
CA ARG A 80 0.79 -23.01 11.33
C ARG A 80 1.92 -22.08 11.79
N SER A 81 3.06 -22.68 12.19
CA SER A 81 4.24 -21.92 12.64
C SER A 81 4.81 -21.03 11.54
N LEU A 82 5.48 -19.94 11.94
CA LEU A 82 6.13 -19.01 11.01
C LEU A 82 7.10 -19.72 10.05
N GLU A 83 7.86 -20.70 10.56
CA GLU A 83 8.81 -21.46 9.73
C GLU A 83 8.12 -22.25 8.62
N GLN A 84 6.95 -22.85 8.91
CA GLN A 84 6.16 -23.56 7.91
C GLN A 84 5.58 -22.58 6.88
N ARG A 85 5.08 -21.40 7.31
CA ARG A 85 4.61 -20.35 6.39
C ARG A 85 5.73 -19.89 5.46
N VAL A 86 6.91 -19.59 5.99
CA VAL A 86 8.08 -19.17 5.16
C VAL A 86 8.49 -20.27 4.19
N ARG A 87 8.50 -21.54 4.63
CA ARG A 87 8.82 -22.67 3.73
C ARG A 87 7.81 -22.77 2.58
N THR A 88 6.52 -22.70 2.89
CA THR A 88 5.46 -22.75 1.86
C THR A 88 5.54 -21.53 0.95
N PHE A 89 5.78 -20.34 1.51
CA PHE A 89 5.96 -19.12 0.73
C PHE A 89 7.11 -19.28 -0.27
N ARG A 90 8.27 -19.82 0.13
CA ARG A 90 9.40 -20.11 -0.77
C ARG A 90 9.02 -21.09 -1.88
N GLN A 91 8.32 -22.17 -1.54
CA GLN A 91 7.84 -23.12 -2.54
C GLN A 91 6.91 -22.46 -3.56
N VAL A 92 6.05 -21.55 -3.13
CA VAL A 92 5.16 -20.82 -4.04
C VAL A 92 5.96 -19.88 -4.92
N ILE A 93 6.88 -19.07 -4.36
CA ILE A 93 7.64 -18.10 -5.16
C ILE A 93 8.60 -18.76 -6.17
N ASP A 94 9.04 -19.99 -5.93
CA ASP A 94 9.85 -20.76 -6.87
C ASP A 94 9.05 -21.21 -8.11
N HIS A 95 7.72 -21.30 -7.99
CA HIS A 95 6.81 -21.72 -9.04
C HIS A 95 5.84 -20.63 -9.48
N PHE A 96 6.13 -19.38 -9.14
CA PHE A 96 5.31 -18.23 -9.48
C PHE A 96 6.19 -17.02 -9.80
N HIS A 97 6.36 -16.72 -11.10
CA HIS A 97 7.26 -15.69 -11.57
C HIS A 97 6.59 -14.32 -11.63
N PRO A 98 7.27 -13.23 -11.30
CA PRO A 98 6.74 -11.89 -11.41
C PRO A 98 6.58 -11.46 -12.88
N VAL A 99 5.53 -10.69 -13.18
CA VAL A 99 5.13 -10.32 -14.55
C VAL A 99 4.97 -8.83 -14.78
N MET A 100 5.17 -7.99 -13.77
CA MET A 100 4.92 -6.54 -13.86
C MET A 100 5.78 -5.85 -14.94
N ARG A 101 6.98 -6.37 -15.24
CA ARG A 101 7.84 -5.86 -16.32
C ARG A 101 7.14 -5.82 -17.67
N TYR A 102 6.23 -6.75 -17.92
CA TYR A 102 5.51 -6.86 -19.19
C TYR A 102 4.46 -5.75 -19.37
N PHE A 103 3.98 -5.14 -18.29
CA PHE A 103 3.10 -3.97 -18.39
C PHE A 103 3.73 -2.86 -19.24
N PHE A 104 4.98 -2.55 -18.96
CA PHE A 104 5.68 -1.50 -19.71
C PHE A 104 6.01 -1.93 -21.14
N MET A 105 6.27 -3.21 -21.37
CA MET A 105 6.54 -3.75 -22.71
C MET A 105 5.28 -3.78 -23.59
N GLU A 106 4.12 -4.10 -22.99
CA GLU A 106 2.85 -4.15 -23.70
C GLU A 106 2.27 -2.75 -24.00
N LYS A 107 2.46 -1.80 -23.09
CA LYS A 107 1.83 -0.47 -23.21
C LYS A 107 2.70 0.57 -23.89
N PHE A 108 4.01 0.46 -23.78
CA PHE A 108 4.95 1.49 -24.25
C PHE A 108 5.99 0.88 -25.19
N HIS A 109 5.71 0.94 -26.49
CA HIS A 109 6.56 0.32 -27.52
C HIS A 109 7.78 1.17 -27.90
N ASN A 110 7.69 2.50 -27.70
CA ASN A 110 8.82 3.38 -27.92
C ASN A 110 9.81 3.27 -26.74
N PRO A 111 11.12 3.06 -26.98
CA PRO A 111 12.11 2.93 -25.91
C PRO A 111 12.17 4.12 -24.95
N ASP A 112 12.03 5.35 -25.44
CA ASP A 112 12.05 6.56 -24.61
C ASP A 112 10.82 6.63 -23.72
N ASP A 113 9.65 6.31 -24.26
CA ASP A 113 8.40 6.21 -23.50
C ASP A 113 8.51 5.09 -22.46
N TRP A 114 8.91 3.89 -22.87
CA TRP A 114 9.12 2.77 -21.98
C TRP A 114 10.02 3.13 -20.80
N PHE A 115 11.14 3.77 -21.05
CA PHE A 115 12.07 4.18 -20.02
C PHE A 115 11.47 5.26 -19.09
N SER A 116 10.86 6.30 -19.67
CA SER A 116 10.28 7.42 -18.93
C SER A 116 9.09 6.96 -18.06
N LYS A 117 8.22 6.09 -18.59
CA LYS A 117 7.04 5.59 -17.86
C LYS A 117 7.44 4.62 -16.74
N ARG A 118 8.42 3.77 -16.95
CA ARG A 118 8.98 2.93 -15.90
C ARG A 118 9.64 3.77 -14.79
N LEU A 119 10.30 4.87 -15.14
CA LEU A 119 10.80 5.81 -14.14
C LEU A 119 9.68 6.50 -13.37
N ALA A 120 8.60 6.91 -14.04
CA ALA A 120 7.42 7.49 -13.40
C ALA A 120 6.77 6.51 -12.42
N TYR A 121 6.62 5.24 -12.81
CA TYR A 121 6.19 4.15 -11.93
C TYR A 121 7.08 4.04 -10.69
N THR A 122 8.38 3.94 -10.86
CA THR A 122 9.32 3.76 -9.76
C THR A 122 9.30 4.94 -8.79
N ARG A 123 9.20 6.17 -9.31
CA ARG A 123 9.14 7.41 -8.53
C ARG A 123 7.84 7.53 -7.75
N SER A 124 6.70 7.31 -8.39
CA SER A 124 5.38 7.37 -7.76
C SER A 124 5.23 6.27 -6.69
N THR A 125 5.70 5.05 -6.99
CA THR A 125 5.72 3.95 -6.01
C THR A 125 6.57 4.32 -4.79
N ALA A 126 7.74 4.94 -4.98
CA ALA A 126 8.59 5.36 -3.87
C ALA A 126 7.93 6.44 -3.00
N ALA A 127 7.38 7.48 -3.63
CA ALA A 127 6.74 8.59 -2.92
C ALA A 127 5.54 8.12 -2.10
N ILE A 128 4.65 7.32 -2.73
CA ILE A 128 3.45 6.84 -2.06
C ILE A 128 3.74 5.78 -0.99
N SER A 129 4.79 4.98 -1.15
CA SER A 129 5.24 4.02 -0.13
C SER A 129 5.71 4.72 1.14
N ILE A 130 6.51 5.78 1.00
CA ILE A 130 7.01 6.54 2.16
C ILE A 130 5.87 7.32 2.83
N LEU A 131 5.00 7.98 2.07
CA LEU A 131 3.83 8.65 2.66
C LEU A 131 2.91 7.65 3.34
N GLY A 132 2.61 6.53 2.68
CA GLY A 132 1.81 5.45 3.26
C GLY A 132 2.41 4.90 4.56
N HIS A 133 3.74 4.73 4.62
CA HIS A 133 4.42 4.36 5.86
C HIS A 133 4.22 5.41 6.95
N VAL A 134 4.45 6.70 6.65
CA VAL A 134 4.31 7.78 7.63
C VAL A 134 2.90 7.82 8.21
N LEU A 135 1.90 7.71 7.35
CA LEU A 135 0.48 7.74 7.75
C LEU A 135 -0.03 6.39 8.29
N GLY A 136 0.77 5.32 8.25
CA GLY A 136 0.34 3.98 8.66
C GLY A 136 -0.81 3.46 7.81
N LEU A 137 -0.72 3.66 6.48
CA LEU A 137 -1.73 3.23 5.50
C LEU A 137 -1.73 1.72 5.36
N GLY A 138 -2.87 1.09 5.61
CA GLY A 138 -3.09 -0.35 5.48
C GLY A 138 -4.05 -0.71 4.36
N ASP A 139 -4.37 -2.00 4.24
CA ASP A 139 -5.28 -2.58 3.25
C ASP A 139 -4.86 -2.32 1.79
N ARG A 140 -3.54 -2.42 1.54
CA ARG A 140 -2.98 -2.18 0.19
C ARG A 140 -2.99 -3.44 -0.65
N HIS A 141 -4.15 -4.00 -0.94
CA HIS A 141 -4.28 -5.10 -1.89
C HIS A 141 -4.25 -4.60 -3.35
N GLY A 142 -4.11 -5.52 -4.30
CA GLY A 142 -3.88 -5.14 -5.69
C GLY A 142 -5.07 -4.51 -6.41
N HIS A 143 -6.28 -4.47 -5.81
CA HIS A 143 -7.39 -3.67 -6.32
C HIS A 143 -7.37 -2.23 -5.79
N ASN A 144 -6.66 -1.96 -4.67
CA ASN A 144 -6.48 -0.63 -4.10
C ASN A 144 -5.22 0.08 -4.64
N ILE A 145 -4.52 -0.54 -5.57
CA ILE A 145 -3.36 0.01 -6.26
C ILE A 145 -3.68 0.04 -7.75
N LEU A 146 -3.80 1.24 -8.31
CA LEU A 146 -4.07 1.46 -9.72
C LEU A 146 -2.78 1.79 -10.47
N LEU A 147 -2.70 1.32 -11.70
CA LEU A 147 -1.64 1.65 -12.66
C LEU A 147 -2.22 2.55 -13.74
N ASP A 148 -1.63 3.71 -13.95
CA ASP A 148 -2.01 4.58 -15.08
C ASP A 148 -1.40 4.05 -16.38
N GLU A 149 -2.26 3.73 -17.33
CA GLU A 149 -1.86 3.15 -18.62
C GLU A 149 -1.21 4.16 -19.58
N LYS A 150 -1.29 5.46 -19.27
CA LYS A 150 -0.67 6.52 -20.09
C LYS A 150 0.61 7.06 -19.48
N THR A 151 0.64 7.24 -18.16
CA THR A 151 1.79 7.83 -17.47
C THR A 151 2.71 6.79 -16.82
N GLY A 152 2.20 5.59 -16.57
CA GLY A 152 2.89 4.54 -15.84
C GLY A 152 2.89 4.76 -14.32
N GLU A 153 2.26 5.84 -13.82
CA GLU A 153 2.24 6.16 -12.40
C GLU A 153 1.33 5.21 -11.60
N VAL A 154 1.65 5.07 -10.32
CA VAL A 154 0.83 4.34 -9.35
C VAL A 154 -0.08 5.31 -8.60
N VAL A 155 -1.34 4.91 -8.44
CA VAL A 155 -2.34 5.65 -7.66
C VAL A 155 -2.91 4.72 -6.59
N HIS A 156 -2.92 5.15 -5.34
CA HIS A 156 -3.59 4.41 -4.28
C HIS A 156 -5.00 4.95 -4.07
N ILE A 157 -5.96 4.05 -4.05
CA ILE A 157 -7.36 4.35 -3.75
C ILE A 157 -7.77 3.67 -2.44
N ASP A 158 -8.95 3.99 -1.94
CA ASP A 158 -9.48 3.48 -0.67
C ASP A 158 -8.50 3.68 0.50
N LEU A 159 -8.36 4.93 0.91
CA LEU A 159 -7.47 5.34 2.00
C LEU A 159 -8.15 5.25 3.39
N GLY A 160 -9.14 4.39 3.51
CA GLY A 160 -9.97 4.27 4.71
C GLY A 160 -9.28 3.60 5.89
N VAL A 161 -8.26 2.77 5.65
CA VAL A 161 -7.47 2.12 6.68
C VAL A 161 -6.14 2.85 6.82
N ALA A 162 -5.99 3.66 7.86
CA ALA A 162 -4.80 4.46 8.11
C ALA A 162 -4.42 4.43 9.59
N PHE A 163 -3.33 5.10 9.97
CA PHE A 163 -2.87 5.24 11.34
C PHE A 163 -2.63 3.90 12.06
N GLU A 164 -1.97 2.98 11.37
CA GLU A 164 -1.64 1.62 11.86
C GLU A 164 -2.87 0.72 12.13
N GLN A 165 -4.06 1.11 11.67
CA GLN A 165 -5.26 0.28 11.83
C GLN A 165 -5.12 -1.07 11.11
N GLY A 166 -4.28 -1.18 10.09
CA GLY A 166 -3.96 -2.45 9.41
C GLY A 166 -3.34 -3.51 10.34
N ARG A 167 -2.72 -3.09 11.45
CA ARG A 167 -2.13 -4.02 12.43
C ARG A 167 -3.14 -4.76 13.30
N VAL A 168 -4.36 -4.24 13.41
CA VAL A 168 -5.44 -4.86 14.19
C VAL A 168 -6.41 -5.65 13.32
N LEU A 169 -6.13 -5.77 12.03
CA LEU A 169 -6.88 -6.65 11.13
C LEU A 169 -6.70 -8.12 11.55
N PRO A 170 -7.63 -9.02 11.20
CA PRO A 170 -7.56 -10.46 11.52
C PRO A 170 -6.24 -11.10 11.06
N VAL A 171 -5.70 -10.65 9.94
CA VAL A 171 -4.32 -10.92 9.54
C VAL A 171 -3.57 -9.59 9.59
N PRO A 172 -2.75 -9.37 10.62
CA PRO A 172 -2.06 -8.09 10.83
C PRO A 172 -1.11 -7.77 9.67
N GLU A 173 -1.14 -6.53 9.23
CA GLU A 173 -0.14 -6.03 8.27
C GLU A 173 1.14 -5.66 9.02
N VAL A 174 2.18 -6.44 8.79
CA VAL A 174 3.48 -6.29 9.48
C VAL A 174 4.52 -5.56 8.66
N VAL A 175 4.23 -5.28 7.38
CA VAL A 175 5.14 -4.54 6.48
C VAL A 175 4.90 -3.04 6.58
N PRO A 176 5.95 -2.21 6.45
CA PRO A 176 5.80 -0.76 6.48
C PRO A 176 5.03 -0.20 5.29
N PHE A 177 5.09 -0.85 4.15
CA PHE A 177 4.33 -0.63 2.91
C PHE A 177 4.41 -1.86 2.04
N ARG A 178 3.46 -1.98 1.12
CA ARG A 178 3.43 -3.12 0.20
C ARG A 178 4.53 -3.01 -0.84
N LEU A 179 5.40 -4.01 -0.89
CA LEU A 179 6.47 -4.11 -1.87
C LEU A 179 6.66 -5.57 -2.30
N THR A 180 5.69 -6.09 -3.06
CA THR A 180 5.72 -7.47 -3.57
C THR A 180 6.73 -7.63 -4.69
N ARG A 181 7.03 -8.88 -5.03
CA ARG A 181 7.97 -9.21 -6.11
C ARG A 181 7.56 -8.63 -7.46
N ASP A 182 6.26 -8.57 -7.75
CA ASP A 182 5.73 -7.92 -8.95
C ASP A 182 5.99 -6.41 -8.94
N LEU A 183 5.72 -5.73 -7.82
CA LEU A 183 6.02 -4.30 -7.73
C LEU A 183 7.51 -4.02 -7.94
N VAL A 184 8.39 -4.84 -7.38
CA VAL A 184 9.85 -4.74 -7.56
C VAL A 184 10.26 -5.05 -9.00
N ASP A 185 9.62 -6.02 -9.63
CA ASP A 185 9.87 -6.42 -11.02
C ASP A 185 9.61 -5.29 -12.02
N GLY A 186 8.55 -4.50 -11.79
CA GLY A 186 8.24 -3.32 -12.58
C GLY A 186 9.31 -2.22 -12.51
N MET A 187 10.15 -2.20 -11.47
CA MET A 187 11.24 -1.22 -11.34
C MET A 187 12.43 -1.54 -12.26
N GLY A 188 12.49 -2.74 -12.80
CA GLY A 188 13.54 -3.21 -13.70
C GLY A 188 14.76 -3.79 -12.98
N ILE A 189 15.90 -3.85 -13.70
CA ILE A 189 17.10 -4.58 -13.27
C ILE A 189 17.67 -4.11 -11.93
N THR A 190 17.55 -2.82 -11.62
CA THR A 190 18.05 -2.24 -10.36
C THR A 190 17.16 -2.58 -9.17
N LYS A 191 15.95 -3.08 -9.42
CA LYS A 191 14.97 -3.43 -8.38
C LYS A 191 14.77 -2.25 -7.41
N THR A 192 14.92 -2.53 -6.12
CA THR A 192 14.79 -1.52 -5.04
C THR A 192 16.01 -0.61 -4.91
N GLU A 193 17.14 -1.00 -5.50
CA GLU A 193 18.35 -0.17 -5.47
C GLU A 193 18.30 0.96 -6.52
N GLY A 194 19.08 1.98 -6.33
CA GLY A 194 19.14 3.11 -7.28
C GLY A 194 17.94 4.04 -7.17
N VAL A 195 17.11 4.12 -8.22
CA VAL A 195 16.05 5.15 -8.33
C VAL A 195 15.02 5.03 -7.20
N PHE A 196 14.50 3.83 -6.94
CA PHE A 196 13.48 3.65 -5.90
C PHE A 196 13.99 4.10 -4.53
N ARG A 197 15.13 3.56 -4.08
CA ARG A 197 15.75 3.91 -2.79
C ARG A 197 15.98 5.41 -2.67
N ARG A 198 16.58 6.03 -3.69
CA ARG A 198 16.86 7.47 -3.69
C ARG A 198 15.60 8.32 -3.66
N CYS A 199 14.56 7.92 -4.38
CA CYS A 199 13.28 8.62 -4.32
C CYS A 199 12.61 8.49 -2.94
N CYS A 200 12.71 7.31 -2.30
CA CYS A 200 12.27 7.14 -0.91
C CYS A 200 13.03 8.08 0.04
N GLU A 201 14.35 8.18 -0.10
CA GLU A 201 15.20 9.06 0.73
C GLU A 201 14.79 10.53 0.57
N PHE A 202 14.66 11.01 -0.67
CA PHE A 202 14.27 12.40 -0.93
C PHE A 202 12.84 12.70 -0.46
N THR A 203 11.93 11.75 -0.61
CA THR A 203 10.56 11.90 -0.11
C THR A 203 10.56 11.99 1.41
N LEU A 204 11.23 11.07 2.11
CA LEU A 204 11.28 11.09 3.57
C LEU A 204 11.96 12.36 4.10
N GLU A 205 13.03 12.82 3.44
CA GLU A 205 13.71 14.05 3.80
C GLU A 205 12.78 15.27 3.68
N ALA A 206 12.05 15.38 2.56
CA ALA A 206 11.08 16.46 2.36
C ALA A 206 9.94 16.41 3.40
N LEU A 207 9.39 15.23 3.69
CA LEU A 207 8.36 15.08 4.72
C LEU A 207 8.86 15.45 6.12
N ARG A 208 10.11 15.13 6.45
CA ARG A 208 10.72 15.50 7.72
C ARG A 208 11.01 17.02 7.83
N GLN A 209 11.34 17.67 6.72
CA GLN A 209 11.52 19.12 6.67
C GLN A 209 10.19 19.84 6.91
N GLU A 210 9.11 19.34 6.30
CA GLU A 210 7.77 19.92 6.33
C GLU A 210 6.84 19.24 7.36
N SER A 211 7.43 18.60 8.36
CA SER A 211 6.67 17.83 9.36
C SER A 211 5.61 18.68 10.09
N TYR A 212 5.89 19.96 10.32
CA TYR A 212 4.94 20.88 10.95
C TYR A 212 3.68 21.06 10.09
N SER A 213 3.84 21.33 8.81
CA SER A 213 2.72 21.51 7.87
C SER A 213 1.84 20.25 7.81
N ILE A 214 2.47 19.07 7.74
CA ILE A 214 1.78 17.78 7.72
C ILE A 214 1.00 17.57 9.02
N MET A 215 1.63 17.80 10.16
CA MET A 215 0.98 17.64 11.46
C MET A 215 -0.18 18.59 11.67
N THR A 216 -0.08 19.84 11.18
CA THR A 216 -1.18 20.81 11.26
C THR A 216 -2.42 20.32 10.54
N ILE A 217 -2.27 19.71 9.36
CA ILE A 217 -3.42 19.15 8.62
C ILE A 217 -3.99 17.92 9.33
N LEU A 218 -3.13 17.06 9.84
CA LEU A 218 -3.54 15.86 10.54
C LEU A 218 -4.23 16.17 11.88
N ASP A 219 -3.83 17.25 12.54
CA ASP A 219 -4.45 17.66 13.80
C ASP A 219 -5.92 18.08 13.63
N VAL A 220 -6.31 18.55 12.43
CA VAL A 220 -7.71 18.81 12.09
C VAL A 220 -8.56 17.54 12.18
N LEU A 221 -8.03 16.39 11.80
CA LEU A 221 -8.73 15.11 11.88
C LEU A 221 -9.08 14.70 13.31
N ARG A 222 -8.36 15.19 14.31
CA ARG A 222 -8.63 14.95 15.73
C ARG A 222 -10.03 15.42 16.14
N TYR A 223 -10.49 16.49 15.50
CA TYR A 223 -11.77 17.14 15.82
C TYR A 223 -12.88 16.77 14.83
N ASP A 224 -12.58 15.89 13.86
CA ASP A 224 -13.57 15.45 12.87
C ASP A 224 -14.48 14.37 13.48
N PRO A 225 -15.78 14.69 13.73
CA PRO A 225 -16.70 13.72 14.33
C PRO A 225 -17.06 12.56 13.41
N LEU A 226 -16.75 12.65 12.12
CA LEU A 226 -17.02 11.60 11.14
C LEU A 226 -15.86 10.62 11.00
N TYR A 227 -14.68 10.95 11.52
CA TYR A 227 -13.52 10.09 11.47
C TYR A 227 -13.46 9.18 12.69
N SER A 228 -13.55 7.88 12.47
CA SER A 228 -13.35 6.88 13.53
C SER A 228 -11.89 6.49 13.63
N TRP A 229 -11.26 6.79 14.74
CA TRP A 229 -9.86 6.44 15.05
C TRP A 229 -9.68 4.96 15.35
N THR A 230 -10.77 4.24 15.63
CA THR A 230 -10.80 2.80 15.79
C THR A 230 -11.57 2.14 14.67
N LEU A 231 -11.11 0.98 14.23
CA LEU A 231 -11.92 0.12 13.38
C LEU A 231 -13.09 -0.40 14.24
N SER A 232 -14.32 0.04 13.94
CA SER A 232 -15.48 -0.51 14.60
C SER A 232 -15.58 -2.03 14.31
N PRO A 233 -16.06 -2.84 15.27
CA PRO A 233 -16.27 -4.27 15.04
C PRO A 233 -17.15 -4.56 13.82
N LEU A 234 -18.11 -3.67 13.52
CA LEU A 234 -18.96 -3.77 12.34
C LEU A 234 -18.19 -3.51 11.03
N ARG A 235 -17.23 -2.59 11.03
CA ARG A 235 -16.39 -2.31 9.86
C ARG A 235 -15.36 -3.41 9.66
N MET A 236 -14.78 -3.95 10.73
CA MET A 236 -13.94 -5.14 10.67
C MET A 236 -14.72 -6.35 10.14
N ARG A 237 -15.98 -6.52 10.56
CA ARG A 237 -16.84 -7.59 10.12
C ARG A 237 -17.23 -7.44 8.64
N ARG A 238 -17.55 -6.24 8.16
CA ARG A 238 -17.78 -5.97 6.73
C ARG A 238 -16.54 -6.21 5.89
N MET A 239 -15.37 -5.77 6.33
CA MET A 239 -14.10 -6.08 5.66
C MET A 239 -13.84 -7.58 5.62
N GLN A 240 -14.28 -8.34 6.65
CA GLN A 240 -14.25 -9.81 6.66
C GLN A 240 -15.31 -10.41 5.73
N GLU A 241 -16.51 -9.85 5.72
CA GLU A 241 -17.64 -10.34 4.89
C GLU A 241 -17.39 -10.05 3.40
N ASP A 242 -16.85 -8.89 3.04
CA ASP A 242 -16.39 -8.59 1.69
C ASP A 242 -15.21 -9.50 1.28
N GLN A 243 -14.40 -9.93 2.25
CA GLN A 243 -13.35 -10.94 2.06
C GLN A 243 -13.93 -12.37 2.00
N GLN A 244 -15.03 -12.64 2.71
CA GLN A 244 -15.70 -13.96 2.78
C GLN A 244 -16.86 -14.12 1.79
N ALA A 245 -17.42 -13.04 1.24
CA ALA A 245 -18.39 -13.12 0.15
C ALA A 245 -17.81 -13.74 -1.13
N ALA A 246 -16.48 -13.94 -1.15
CA ALA A 246 -15.79 -14.81 -2.10
C ALA A 246 -15.71 -16.28 -1.62
N GLU A 247 -16.08 -16.60 -0.39
CA GLU A 247 -16.11 -17.96 0.18
C GLU A 247 -17.44 -18.15 0.92
N ALA A 248 -18.35 -18.90 0.29
CA ALA A 248 -19.69 -19.18 0.79
C ALA A 248 -19.71 -19.76 2.21
N VAL A 249 -20.58 -19.17 3.04
CA VAL A 249 -21.47 -19.78 4.08
C VAL A 249 -20.83 -20.66 5.15
N SER A 250 -20.78 -20.20 6.40
CA SER A 250 -21.54 -20.72 7.54
C SER A 250 -21.17 -20.11 8.89
N ASP A 251 -22.21 -19.64 9.54
CA ASP A 251 -22.63 -19.68 10.95
C ASP A 251 -21.90 -18.95 12.09
N LEU A 252 -22.61 -17.91 12.53
CA LEU A 252 -23.21 -17.56 13.85
C LEU A 252 -22.31 -17.33 15.07
N ALA A 253 -22.30 -16.05 15.42
CA ALA A 253 -22.70 -15.43 16.70
C ALA A 253 -21.87 -15.66 17.97
N SER A 254 -21.41 -14.60 18.55
CA SER A 254 -21.97 -14.03 19.78
C SER A 254 -21.18 -12.80 20.30
N SER A 255 -21.94 -11.93 20.87
CA SER A 255 -21.66 -10.64 21.49
C SER A 255 -20.65 -10.69 22.63
N ASP A 256 -19.84 -9.65 22.75
CA ASP A 256 -19.75 -8.95 24.03
C ASP A 256 -19.25 -7.50 23.87
N ARG A 257 -20.08 -6.59 24.31
CA ARG A 257 -19.79 -5.17 24.51
C ARG A 257 -18.89 -5.03 25.75
N LYS A 258 -17.70 -4.47 25.58
CA LYS A 258 -17.06 -3.74 26.71
C LYS A 258 -16.10 -2.66 26.20
N ASN A 259 -16.31 -1.47 26.76
CA ASN A 259 -15.45 -0.29 26.82
C ASN A 259 -15.08 0.36 25.48
N THR A 260 -15.81 1.41 25.13
CA THR A 260 -15.32 2.44 24.19
C THR A 260 -14.09 3.10 24.82
N PRO A 261 -12.90 2.91 24.30
CA PRO A 261 -11.73 3.72 24.66
C PRO A 261 -12.07 5.17 24.32
N ASN A 262 -11.55 6.11 25.10
CA ASN A 262 -11.77 7.54 24.89
C ASN A 262 -11.15 7.89 23.51
N GLU A 263 -11.96 8.21 22.51
CA GLU A 263 -11.53 8.46 21.11
C GLU A 263 -10.44 9.55 21.01
N ALA A 264 -10.47 10.56 21.89
CA ALA A 264 -9.42 11.57 21.98
C ALA A 264 -8.06 10.97 22.36
N SER A 265 -8.02 9.94 23.22
CA SER A 265 -6.79 9.23 23.58
C SER A 265 -6.21 8.40 22.42
N GLU A 266 -7.06 7.88 21.54
CA GLU A 266 -6.61 7.09 20.37
C GLU A 266 -6.10 7.98 19.25
N ALA A 267 -6.75 9.12 19.01
CA ALA A 267 -6.26 10.14 18.11
C ALA A 267 -4.85 10.59 18.49
N ASP A 268 -4.63 10.89 19.77
CA ASP A 268 -3.33 11.30 20.28
C ASP A 268 -2.25 10.23 20.09
N ARG A 269 -2.58 8.98 20.34
CA ARG A 269 -1.66 7.85 20.09
C ARG A 269 -1.30 7.72 18.63
N ALA A 270 -2.30 7.78 17.74
CA ALA A 270 -2.10 7.68 16.29
C ALA A 270 -1.23 8.81 15.76
N LEU A 271 -1.51 10.06 16.14
CA LEU A 271 -0.70 11.21 15.74
C LEU A 271 0.72 11.16 16.34
N THR A 272 0.89 10.67 17.56
CA THR A 272 2.21 10.47 18.18
C THR A 272 3.06 9.48 17.36
N VAL A 273 2.45 8.44 16.81
CA VAL A 273 3.17 7.49 15.91
C VAL A 273 3.66 8.20 14.65
N VAL A 274 2.82 9.04 14.03
CA VAL A 274 3.21 9.84 12.85
C VAL A 274 4.38 10.77 13.19
N VAL A 275 4.30 11.51 14.31
CA VAL A 275 5.41 12.37 14.79
C VAL A 275 6.69 11.58 14.96
N LYS A 276 6.61 10.39 15.57
CA LYS A 276 7.78 9.52 15.76
C LYS A 276 8.40 9.07 14.45
N LYS A 277 7.59 8.75 13.43
CA LYS A 277 8.08 8.36 12.09
C LYS A 277 8.71 9.53 11.33
N LEU A 278 8.23 10.74 11.55
CA LEU A 278 8.81 11.97 10.99
C LEU A 278 10.03 12.47 11.80
N SER A 279 10.26 11.93 13.00
CA SER A 279 11.38 12.36 13.82
C SER A 279 12.75 12.09 13.16
N LYS A 280 13.74 12.92 13.50
CA LYS A 280 15.11 12.82 12.94
C LYS A 280 16.04 11.97 13.81
N THR A 281 15.52 10.98 14.53
CA THR A 281 16.30 10.12 15.43
C THR A 281 17.33 9.27 14.67
N LEU A 282 16.94 8.78 13.48
CA LEU A 282 17.83 8.05 12.58
C LEU A 282 18.06 8.83 11.29
N SER A 283 19.19 8.60 10.64
CA SER A 283 19.44 9.18 9.31
C SER A 283 18.41 8.71 8.31
N VAL A 284 18.09 9.53 7.32
CA VAL A 284 17.14 9.20 6.24
C VAL A 284 17.52 7.89 5.55
N THR A 285 18.80 7.75 5.21
CA THR A 285 19.34 6.56 4.53
C THR A 285 19.18 5.30 5.38
N ALA A 286 19.48 5.36 6.68
CA ALA A 286 19.32 4.22 7.57
C ALA A 286 17.85 3.83 7.71
N THR A 287 16.96 4.81 7.88
CA THR A 287 15.51 4.57 7.97
C THR A 287 14.98 3.92 6.70
N VAL A 288 15.30 4.48 5.53
CA VAL A 288 14.82 3.93 4.24
C VAL A 288 15.38 2.52 4.00
N ASN A 289 16.65 2.26 4.36
CA ASN A 289 17.23 0.95 4.24
C ASN A 289 16.46 -0.09 5.07
N GLU A 290 16.19 0.24 6.32
CA GLU A 290 15.42 -0.62 7.23
C GLU A 290 13.99 -0.87 6.69
N LEU A 291 13.31 0.18 6.21
CA LEU A 291 11.97 0.07 5.66
C LEU A 291 11.92 -0.84 4.42
N ILE A 292 12.85 -0.69 3.48
CA ILE A 292 12.94 -1.54 2.29
C ILE A 292 13.22 -2.99 2.70
N GLN A 293 14.14 -3.20 3.64
CA GLN A 293 14.45 -4.53 4.14
C GLN A 293 13.22 -5.19 4.79
N GLN A 294 12.49 -4.47 5.66
CA GLN A 294 11.27 -4.98 6.28
C GLN A 294 10.17 -5.27 5.24
N ALA A 295 10.03 -4.43 4.21
CA ALA A 295 9.01 -4.60 3.17
C ALA A 295 9.30 -5.77 2.22
N THR A 296 10.56 -6.17 2.08
CA THR A 296 11.00 -7.27 1.20
C THR A 296 11.39 -8.54 1.95
N ASP A 297 11.34 -8.54 3.30
CA ASP A 297 11.66 -9.73 4.09
C ASP A 297 10.63 -10.83 3.85
N GLU A 298 11.11 -12.00 3.42
CA GLU A 298 10.27 -13.18 3.17
C GLU A 298 9.44 -13.61 4.39
N ARG A 299 9.95 -13.38 5.61
CA ARG A 299 9.21 -13.67 6.85
C ARG A 299 7.98 -12.79 6.99
N ASN A 300 8.13 -11.50 6.69
CA ASN A 300 7.03 -10.54 6.72
C ASN A 300 6.05 -10.80 5.58
N LEU A 301 6.56 -11.08 4.38
CA LEU A 301 5.72 -11.38 3.21
C LEU A 301 4.94 -12.70 3.37
N ALA A 302 5.52 -13.71 4.02
CA ALA A 302 4.85 -14.98 4.28
C ALA A 302 3.68 -14.88 5.30
N VAL A 303 3.62 -13.78 6.05
CA VAL A 303 2.54 -13.49 7.02
C VAL A 303 1.46 -12.60 6.40
N LEU A 304 1.80 -11.85 5.33
CA LEU A 304 0.85 -10.99 4.67
C LEU A 304 -0.39 -11.76 4.21
N TYR A 305 -1.54 -11.19 4.52
CA TYR A 305 -2.79 -11.72 4.01
C TYR A 305 -2.90 -11.48 2.51
N CYS A 306 -3.15 -12.57 1.78
CA CYS A 306 -3.33 -12.49 0.34
C CYS A 306 -4.68 -11.89 -0.07
N GLY A 307 -5.59 -11.65 0.87
CA GLY A 307 -6.90 -11.05 0.60
C GLY A 307 -7.74 -11.90 -0.38
N THR A 308 -8.81 -11.30 -0.88
CA THR A 308 -9.57 -11.81 -2.03
C THR A 308 -8.78 -11.72 -3.34
N SER A 309 -7.66 -11.00 -3.32
CA SER A 309 -6.78 -10.74 -4.42
C SER A 309 -5.67 -11.80 -4.49
N SER A 310 -5.60 -12.50 -5.60
CA SER A 310 -4.70 -13.63 -5.84
C SER A 310 -3.21 -13.31 -5.86
N TYR A 311 -2.80 -12.05 -5.66
CA TYR A 311 -1.41 -11.60 -5.78
C TYR A 311 -0.87 -10.98 -4.49
N CYS A 312 -0.14 -11.79 -3.73
CA CYS A 312 0.63 -11.36 -2.57
C CYS A 312 2.13 -11.64 -2.72
N PHE A 313 2.53 -12.14 -3.88
CA PHE A 313 3.86 -12.69 -4.09
C PHE A 313 4.86 -11.72 -4.68
#